data_291d914e57ed50527c40ca19ddc284a1
#
_entry.id   291d914e57ed50527c40ca19ddc284a1
#
_cell.length_a   1.000
_cell.length_b   1.000
_cell.length_c   1.000
_cell.angle_alpha   90.00
_cell.angle_beta   90.00
_cell.angle_gamma   90.00
#
_symmetry.space_group_name_H-M   'P 1'
#
loop_
_entity.id
_entity.type
_entity.pdbx_description
1 polymer ?
#
loop_
_entity_poly.entity_id
_entity_poly.type
_entity_poly.pdbx_seq_one_letter_code
_entity_poly.pdbx_strand_id
1 'polypeptide(L)'
;MRPYERWHTLWQFFIALDEEWADEWPTEAAAMDDLVRGYATESLETAVREWHEAFDKATDSEVEQIVADFNPSYEPEETFGGARQWAEWVREHLEAELQRRKTG
;
A
#
# COMPACT_ATOMS: atom_id res chain seq x y z
N MET A 1 -12.98 -4.30 15.02
CA MET A 1 -11.52 -4.18 14.76
C MET A 1 -11.29 -3.20 13.64
N ARG A 2 -10.38 -2.27 13.81
CA ARG A 2 -10.10 -1.26 12.78
C ARG A 2 -9.30 -1.87 11.63
N PRO A 3 -9.42 -1.34 10.40
CA PRO A 3 -8.67 -1.87 9.24
C PRO A 3 -7.17 -1.99 9.46
N TYR A 4 -6.52 -1.01 10.09
CA TYR A 4 -5.07 -1.08 10.30
C TYR A 4 -4.67 -2.21 11.26
N GLU A 5 -5.54 -2.62 12.15
CA GLU A 5 -5.30 -3.74 13.06
C GLU A 5 -5.54 -5.08 12.35
N ARG A 6 -6.63 -5.15 11.57
CA ARG A 6 -7.02 -6.36 10.85
C ARG A 6 -6.05 -6.72 9.74
N TRP A 7 -5.55 -5.72 9.02
CA TRP A 7 -4.63 -5.90 7.89
C TRP A 7 -3.32 -5.16 8.17
N HIS A 8 -2.69 -5.49 9.29
CA HIS A 8 -1.53 -4.78 9.80
C HIS A 8 -0.32 -4.81 8.87
N THR A 9 -0.05 -5.94 8.22
CA THR A 9 1.08 -6.03 7.29
C THR A 9 0.86 -5.14 6.08
N LEU A 10 -0.35 -5.16 5.52
CA LEU A 10 -0.73 -4.31 4.40
C LEU A 10 -0.67 -2.83 4.79
N TRP A 11 -1.15 -2.49 5.98
CA TRP A 11 -1.16 -1.13 6.49
C TRP A 11 0.20 -0.46 6.41
N GLN A 12 1.28 -1.20 6.65
CA GLN A 12 2.64 -0.66 6.65
C GLN A 12 3.01 -0.02 5.30
N PHE A 13 2.46 -0.54 4.21
CA PHE A 13 2.75 -0.03 2.86
C PHE A 13 1.95 1.23 2.52
N PHE A 14 0.88 1.51 3.26
CA PHE A 14 0.12 2.75 3.11
C PHE A 14 0.66 3.85 4.02
N ILE A 15 1.04 3.52 5.25
CA ILE A 15 1.53 4.51 6.20
C ILE A 15 2.94 5.01 5.85
N ALA A 16 3.64 4.31 4.96
CA ALA A 16 4.97 4.73 4.51
C ALA A 16 4.96 6.10 3.83
N LEU A 17 3.83 6.49 3.22
CA LEU A 17 3.67 7.81 2.62
C LEU A 17 3.08 8.78 3.66
N ASP A 18 3.77 8.93 4.79
CA ASP A 18 3.40 9.89 5.82
C ASP A 18 3.87 11.30 5.41
N GLU A 19 3.73 12.27 6.31
CA GLU A 19 4.06 13.67 6.03
C GLU A 19 5.54 13.91 5.69
N GLU A 20 6.42 13.00 6.07
CA GLU A 20 7.87 13.18 5.94
C GLU A 20 8.50 12.41 4.77
N TRP A 21 7.73 11.63 4.03
CA TRP A 21 8.31 10.79 2.96
C TRP A 21 9.07 11.62 1.92
N ALA A 22 8.55 12.80 1.59
CA ALA A 22 9.14 13.65 0.57
C ALA A 22 10.51 14.20 0.94
N ASP A 23 10.86 14.21 2.22
CA ASP A 23 12.17 14.65 2.70
C ASP A 23 13.25 13.60 2.39
N GLU A 24 12.89 12.33 2.27
CA GLU A 24 13.84 11.24 2.06
C GLU A 24 13.86 10.71 0.62
N TRP A 25 12.74 10.81 -0.11
CA TRP A 25 12.63 10.26 -1.46
C TRP A 25 12.05 11.29 -2.43
N PRO A 26 12.53 11.28 -3.69
CA PRO A 26 12.05 12.26 -4.68
C PRO A 26 10.63 11.99 -5.20
N THR A 27 10.16 10.75 -5.15
CA THR A 27 8.84 10.37 -5.63
C THR A 27 8.23 9.29 -4.74
N GLU A 28 6.92 9.14 -4.82
CA GLU A 28 6.20 8.07 -4.14
C GLU A 28 6.69 6.70 -4.59
N ALA A 29 6.96 6.53 -5.89
CA ALA A 29 7.46 5.28 -6.43
C ALA A 29 8.83 4.93 -5.84
N ALA A 30 9.74 5.89 -5.69
CA ALA A 30 11.04 5.66 -5.09
C ALA A 30 10.91 5.22 -3.63
N ALA A 31 10.01 5.85 -2.89
CA ALA A 31 9.75 5.49 -1.50
C ALA A 31 9.21 4.07 -1.39
N MET A 32 8.23 3.72 -2.24
CA MET A 32 7.62 2.39 -2.22
C MET A 32 8.61 1.31 -2.65
N ASP A 33 9.41 1.55 -3.69
CA ASP A 33 10.42 0.59 -4.15
C ASP A 33 11.42 0.27 -3.04
N ASP A 34 11.88 1.29 -2.32
CA ASP A 34 12.82 1.12 -1.22
C ASP A 34 12.17 0.32 -0.08
N LEU A 35 10.92 0.63 0.22
CA LEU A 35 10.17 -0.04 1.28
C LEU A 35 10.00 -1.53 0.99
N VAL A 36 9.51 -1.88 -0.22
CA VAL A 36 9.22 -3.30 -0.54
C VAL A 36 10.49 -4.14 -0.57
N ARG A 37 11.63 -3.57 -0.95
CA ARG A 37 12.90 -4.28 -0.95
C ARG A 37 13.35 -4.67 0.46
N GLY A 38 12.95 -3.92 1.46
CA GLY A 38 13.33 -4.17 2.84
C GLY A 38 12.53 -5.26 3.55
N TYR A 39 11.45 -5.74 2.94
CA TYR A 39 10.58 -6.74 3.57
C TYR A 39 10.90 -8.15 3.09
N ALA A 40 10.72 -9.14 4.00
CA ALA A 40 10.84 -10.54 3.65
C ALA A 40 9.75 -10.93 2.65
N THR A 41 10.04 -11.93 1.81
CA THR A 41 9.09 -12.43 0.80
C THR A 41 7.75 -12.82 1.44
N GLU A 42 7.78 -13.51 2.59
CA GLU A 42 6.56 -13.90 3.29
C GLU A 42 5.70 -12.70 3.70
N SER A 43 6.34 -11.60 4.10
CA SER A 43 5.61 -10.38 4.48
C SER A 43 4.94 -9.75 3.26
N LEU A 44 5.61 -9.73 2.12
CA LEU A 44 5.02 -9.22 0.87
C LEU A 44 3.84 -10.09 0.44
N GLU A 45 3.97 -11.41 0.54
CA GLU A 45 2.89 -12.34 0.20
C GLU A 45 1.69 -12.15 1.14
N THR A 46 1.95 -11.95 2.42
CA THR A 46 0.89 -11.67 3.40
C THR A 46 0.18 -10.36 3.07
N ALA A 47 0.94 -9.32 2.71
CA ALA A 47 0.36 -8.03 2.34
C ALA A 47 -0.54 -8.14 1.11
N VAL A 48 -0.13 -8.91 0.09
CA VAL A 48 -0.96 -9.14 -1.10
C VAL A 48 -2.24 -9.88 -0.74
N ARG A 49 -2.15 -10.91 0.09
CA ARG A 49 -3.34 -11.63 0.56
C ARG A 49 -4.29 -10.71 1.31
N GLU A 50 -3.75 -9.89 2.20
CA GLU A 50 -4.55 -8.93 2.96
C GLU A 50 -5.17 -7.88 2.05
N TRP A 51 -4.46 -7.48 0.99
CA TRP A 51 -5.00 -6.55 -0.01
C TRP A 51 -6.28 -7.11 -0.64
N HIS A 52 -6.25 -8.38 -1.05
CA HIS A 52 -7.42 -9.02 -1.65
C HIS A 52 -8.56 -9.16 -0.63
N GLU A 53 -8.26 -9.51 0.60
CA GLU A 53 -9.28 -9.57 1.66
C GLU A 53 -9.93 -8.21 1.90
N ALA A 54 -9.14 -7.15 1.87
CA ALA A 54 -9.64 -5.81 2.17
C ALA A 54 -10.41 -5.19 1.01
N PHE A 55 -9.95 -5.38 -0.23
CA PHE A 55 -10.40 -4.57 -1.35
C PHE A 55 -11.16 -5.28 -2.47
N ASP A 56 -11.02 -6.60 -2.64
CA ASP A 56 -11.62 -7.31 -3.78
C ASP A 56 -13.14 -7.12 -3.88
N LYS A 57 -13.84 -7.14 -2.76
CA LYS A 57 -15.29 -7.01 -2.72
C LYS A 57 -15.76 -5.67 -2.18
N ALA A 58 -14.84 -4.76 -1.92
CA ALA A 58 -15.18 -3.46 -1.35
C ALA A 58 -15.72 -2.52 -2.43
N THR A 59 -16.73 -1.73 -2.06
CA THR A 59 -17.20 -0.63 -2.90
C THR A 59 -16.17 0.49 -2.87
N ASP A 60 -16.28 1.44 -3.79
CA ASP A 60 -15.39 2.59 -3.80
C ASP A 60 -15.43 3.37 -2.48
N SER A 61 -16.62 3.51 -1.89
CA SER A 61 -16.80 4.17 -0.60
C SER A 61 -16.08 3.41 0.52
N GLU A 62 -16.16 2.08 0.51
CA GLU A 62 -15.48 1.25 1.49
C GLU A 62 -13.96 1.33 1.34
N VAL A 63 -13.46 1.35 0.10
CA VAL A 63 -12.03 1.52 -0.17
C VAL A 63 -11.55 2.86 0.39
N GLU A 64 -12.31 3.94 0.17
CA GLU A 64 -11.97 5.25 0.70
C GLU A 64 -11.88 5.24 2.24
N GLN A 65 -12.81 4.57 2.89
CA GLN A 65 -12.83 4.46 4.35
C GLN A 65 -11.63 3.68 4.88
N ILE A 66 -11.30 2.56 4.24
CA ILE A 66 -10.17 1.73 4.64
C ILE A 66 -8.85 2.50 4.46
N VAL A 67 -8.67 3.11 3.31
CA VAL A 67 -7.45 3.88 3.01
C VAL A 67 -7.31 5.07 3.95
N ALA A 68 -8.40 5.77 4.26
CA ALA A 68 -8.39 6.87 5.21
C ALA A 68 -8.03 6.41 6.62
N ASP A 69 -8.47 5.20 7.02
CA ASP A 69 -8.06 4.63 8.30
C ASP A 69 -6.57 4.27 8.30
N PHE A 70 -6.08 3.76 7.18
CA PHE A 70 -4.67 3.40 7.05
C PHE A 70 -3.74 4.61 7.13
N ASN A 71 -4.10 5.68 6.43
CA ASN A 71 -3.25 6.88 6.39
C ASN A 71 -4.11 8.13 6.22
N PRO A 72 -4.64 8.68 7.32
CA PRO A 72 -5.52 9.86 7.25
C PRO A 72 -4.82 11.14 6.83
N SER A 73 -3.49 11.17 6.87
CA SER A 73 -2.71 12.36 6.51
C SER A 73 -2.43 12.48 5.02
N TYR A 74 -2.65 11.41 4.25
CA TYR A 74 -2.35 11.41 2.82
C TYR A 74 -3.61 11.55 1.98
N GLU A 75 -3.55 12.42 0.96
CA GLU A 75 -4.67 12.66 0.06
C GLU A 75 -4.38 12.04 -1.32
N PRO A 76 -4.88 10.83 -1.61
CA PRO A 76 -4.54 10.13 -2.85
C PRO A 76 -5.12 10.78 -4.11
N GLU A 77 -6.14 11.63 -3.99
CA GLU A 77 -6.78 12.25 -5.15
C GLU A 77 -5.83 13.10 -5.97
N GLU A 78 -4.90 13.77 -5.34
CA GLU A 78 -3.96 14.67 -6.03
C GLU A 78 -2.93 13.91 -6.86
N THR A 79 -2.46 12.78 -6.36
CA THR A 79 -1.38 12.02 -7.00
C THR A 79 -1.89 10.85 -7.83
N PHE A 80 -2.89 10.13 -7.32
CA PHE A 80 -3.34 8.87 -7.91
C PHE A 80 -4.73 8.94 -8.54
N GLY A 81 -5.48 9.99 -8.29
CA GLY A 81 -6.84 10.14 -8.79
C GLY A 81 -7.91 9.62 -7.84
N GLY A 82 -7.52 8.96 -6.75
CA GLY A 82 -8.45 8.47 -5.75
C GLY A 82 -7.88 7.33 -4.93
N ALA A 83 -8.64 6.92 -3.92
CA ALA A 83 -8.21 5.88 -2.98
C ALA A 83 -8.03 4.52 -3.66
N ARG A 84 -8.95 4.14 -4.55
CA ARG A 84 -8.86 2.85 -5.26
C ARG A 84 -7.62 2.80 -6.14
N GLN A 85 -7.33 3.86 -6.86
CA GLN A 85 -6.16 3.95 -7.71
C GLN A 85 -4.87 3.81 -6.89
N TRP A 86 -4.82 4.44 -5.71
CA TRP A 86 -3.69 4.30 -4.82
C TRP A 86 -3.56 2.87 -4.30
N ALA A 87 -4.68 2.26 -3.90
CA ALA A 87 -4.68 0.88 -3.42
C ALA A 87 -4.14 -0.07 -4.50
N GLU A 88 -4.58 0.08 -5.75
CA GLU A 88 -4.09 -0.73 -6.87
C GLU A 88 -2.60 -0.51 -7.13
N TRP A 89 -2.14 0.73 -7.05
CA TRP A 89 -0.73 1.09 -7.21
C TRP A 89 0.13 0.40 -6.14
N VAL A 90 -0.32 0.36 -4.90
CA VAL A 90 0.39 -0.35 -3.82
C VAL A 90 0.50 -1.82 -4.15
N ARG A 91 -0.60 -2.46 -4.57
CA ARG A 91 -0.59 -3.88 -4.96
C ARG A 91 0.39 -4.14 -6.09
N GLU A 92 0.39 -3.28 -7.12
CA GLU A 92 1.29 -3.43 -8.26
C GLU A 92 2.76 -3.44 -7.83
N HIS A 93 3.14 -2.58 -6.89
CA HIS A 93 4.51 -2.55 -6.36
C HIS A 93 4.84 -3.81 -5.57
N LEU A 94 3.90 -4.31 -4.76
CA LEU A 94 4.08 -5.56 -4.01
C LEU A 94 4.28 -6.73 -4.96
N GLU A 95 3.41 -6.84 -5.96
CA GLU A 95 3.46 -7.94 -6.93
C GLU A 95 4.69 -7.87 -7.83
N ALA A 96 5.10 -6.66 -8.24
CA ALA A 96 6.29 -6.46 -9.05
C ALA A 96 7.55 -6.92 -8.30
N GLU A 97 7.66 -6.60 -7.01
CA GLU A 97 8.80 -7.04 -6.22
C GLU A 97 8.82 -8.56 -6.04
N LEU A 98 7.66 -9.17 -5.80
CA LEU A 98 7.55 -10.62 -5.68
C LEU A 98 7.94 -11.30 -7.00
N GLN A 99 7.49 -10.78 -8.13
CA GLN A 99 7.82 -11.31 -9.45
C GLN A 99 9.33 -11.20 -9.72
N ARG A 100 9.93 -10.07 -9.38
CA ARG A 100 11.37 -9.85 -9.54
C ARG A 100 12.16 -10.90 -8.76
N ARG A 101 11.73 -11.23 -7.55
CA ARG A 101 12.40 -12.23 -6.72
C ARG A 101 12.28 -13.65 -7.29
N LYS A 102 11.17 -13.95 -7.97
CA LYS A 102 10.97 -15.26 -8.59
C LYS A 102 11.84 -15.46 -9.83
N THR A 103 12.08 -14.39 -10.59
CA THR A 103 12.86 -14.44 -11.82
C THR A 103 14.33 -14.11 -11.63
N GLY A 104 14.67 -13.51 -10.54
CA GLY A 104 16.02 -13.15 -10.18
C GLY A 104 16.63 -14.13 -9.23
#